data_ca7e73a98391465f1deefc6939419c59
#
_entry.id   ca7e73a98391465f1deefc6939419c59
#
_cell.length_a   1.000
_cell.length_b   1.000
_cell.length_c   1.000
_cell.angle_alpha   90.00
_cell.angle_beta   90.00
_cell.angle_gamma   90.00
#
_symmetry.space_group_name_H-M   'P 1'
#
loop_
_entity.id
_entity.type
_entity.pdbx_description
1 polymer ?
#
loop_
_entity_poly.entity_id
_entity_poly.type
_entity_poly.pdbx_seq_one_letter_code
_entity_poly.pdbx_strand_id
1 'polypeptide(L)'
;MNISLITPKPFNPQKLRARKVNFQLSTDIPKIWHGNSLIMTHFFNAINLFLPAFELMMVRVMKNQLNNIEDSEFKKQICGFIAQEASHSQAHHQYNQILRKQGYKFEKLLKTTDFILTEIVEKRLGKQVSLATIAGFEHLTTLLA
;
A
#
# COMPACT_ATOMS: atom_id res chain seq x y z
N MET A 1 37.57 13.34 -6.25
CA MET A 1 36.57 12.57 -5.48
C MET A 1 35.73 11.80 -6.50
N ASN A 2 36.05 10.54 -6.77
CA ASN A 2 35.33 9.71 -7.77
C ASN A 2 34.03 9.22 -7.14
N ILE A 3 32.91 9.82 -7.51
CA ILE A 3 31.58 9.27 -7.23
C ILE A 3 31.42 8.10 -8.20
N SER A 4 31.67 6.88 -7.74
CA SER A 4 31.29 5.70 -8.51
C SER A 4 29.77 5.67 -8.56
N LEU A 5 29.24 5.89 -9.73
CA LEU A 5 27.81 5.67 -10.01
C LEU A 5 27.50 4.20 -9.69
N ILE A 6 26.77 3.99 -8.61
CA ILE A 6 26.22 2.67 -8.30
C ILE A 6 25.22 2.36 -9.41
N THR A 7 25.63 1.57 -10.39
CA THR A 7 24.71 1.04 -11.39
C THR A 7 23.73 0.13 -10.66
N PRO A 8 22.42 0.41 -10.69
CA PRO A 8 21.44 -0.47 -10.08
C PRO A 8 21.57 -1.86 -10.69
N LYS A 9 21.59 -2.90 -9.85
CA LYS A 9 21.57 -4.28 -10.33
C LYS A 9 20.39 -4.47 -11.27
N PRO A 10 20.55 -5.15 -12.41
CA PRO A 10 19.46 -5.39 -13.33
C PRO A 10 18.31 -6.07 -12.56
N PHE A 11 17.11 -5.51 -12.69
CA PHE A 11 15.89 -6.03 -12.11
C PHE A 11 15.65 -7.46 -12.61
N ASN A 12 15.56 -8.42 -11.68
CA ASN A 12 15.30 -9.82 -12.04
C ASN A 12 13.79 -10.11 -11.87
N PRO A 13 13.02 -10.14 -12.96
CA PRO A 13 11.56 -10.27 -12.93
C PRO A 13 11.05 -11.60 -12.37
N GLN A 14 11.89 -12.64 -12.32
CA GLN A 14 11.47 -13.97 -11.86
C GLN A 14 11.23 -14.07 -10.35
N LYS A 15 11.49 -13.02 -9.58
CA LYS A 15 11.39 -13.03 -8.09
C LYS A 15 10.10 -12.42 -7.52
N LEU A 16 9.29 -11.72 -8.31
CA LEU A 16 8.02 -11.15 -7.81
C LEU A 16 6.92 -12.23 -7.77
N ARG A 17 6.86 -12.95 -6.67
CA ARG A 17 5.74 -13.85 -6.35
C ARG A 17 4.98 -13.29 -5.17
N ALA A 18 3.68 -13.03 -5.34
CA ALA A 18 2.80 -12.73 -4.23
C ALA A 18 2.86 -13.88 -3.21
N ARG A 19 3.31 -13.57 -1.99
CA ARG A 19 3.29 -14.52 -0.88
C ARG A 19 1.95 -14.36 -0.16
N LYS A 20 1.24 -15.47 0.04
CA LYS A 20 0.09 -15.47 0.97
C LYS A 20 0.65 -15.39 2.38
N VAL A 21 0.64 -14.20 2.95
CA VAL A 21 0.98 -14.00 4.35
C VAL A 21 -0.32 -14.02 5.13
N ASN A 22 -0.48 -15.00 6.02
CA ASN A 22 -1.60 -15.05 6.95
C ASN A 22 -1.15 -14.43 8.26
N PHE A 23 -1.36 -13.13 8.41
CA PHE A 23 -1.13 -12.45 9.68
C PHE A 23 -2.24 -12.84 10.65
N GLN A 24 -1.93 -13.72 11.60
CA GLN A 24 -2.79 -13.95 12.76
C GLN A 24 -2.61 -12.79 13.73
N LEU A 25 -3.29 -11.68 13.46
CA LEU A 25 -3.25 -10.53 14.36
C LEU A 25 -4.05 -10.87 15.62
N SER A 26 -3.37 -10.88 16.78
CA SER A 26 -4.05 -11.01 18.07
C SER A 26 -5.00 -9.83 18.28
N THR A 27 -6.18 -10.12 18.83
CA THR A 27 -7.10 -9.06 19.28
C THR A 27 -6.63 -8.34 20.53
N ASP A 28 -5.61 -8.88 21.21
CA ASP A 28 -5.09 -8.42 22.50
C ASP A 28 -3.87 -7.50 22.36
N ILE A 29 -3.70 -6.88 21.17
CA ILE A 29 -2.64 -5.89 20.96
C ILE A 29 -2.86 -4.72 21.94
N PRO A 30 -1.86 -4.34 22.77
CA PRO A 30 -1.97 -3.20 23.65
C PRO A 30 -2.29 -1.90 22.90
N LYS A 31 -3.03 -0.97 23.52
CA LYS A 31 -3.30 0.34 22.90
C LYS A 31 -2.03 1.12 22.57
N ILE A 32 -1.00 0.97 23.39
CA ILE A 32 0.35 1.54 23.16
C ILE A 32 1.28 0.35 22.92
N TRP A 33 1.38 -0.08 21.67
CA TRP A 33 2.07 -1.32 21.31
C TRP A 33 3.51 -1.11 20.84
N HIS A 34 3.86 0.08 20.36
CA HIS A 34 5.20 0.33 19.82
C HIS A 34 6.14 0.81 20.93
N GLY A 35 6.83 -0.13 21.59
CA GLY A 35 7.85 0.17 22.61
C GLY A 35 7.37 1.08 23.77
N ASN A 36 6.10 1.00 24.15
CA ASN A 36 5.44 1.91 25.10
C ASN A 36 5.47 3.41 24.69
N SER A 37 5.79 3.73 23.44
CA SER A 37 5.76 5.09 22.93
C SER A 37 4.38 5.43 22.36
N LEU A 38 3.70 6.40 22.98
CA LEU A 38 2.43 6.93 22.51
C LEU A 38 2.57 7.53 21.10
N ILE A 39 3.61 8.33 20.88
CA ILE A 39 3.85 9.02 19.63
C ILE A 39 4.07 8.01 18.50
N MET A 40 4.98 7.06 18.68
CA MET A 40 5.30 6.07 17.66
C MET A 40 4.11 5.15 17.38
N THR A 41 3.38 4.73 18.42
CA THR A 41 2.16 3.95 18.24
C THR A 41 1.14 4.68 17.38
N HIS A 42 0.85 5.95 17.67
CA HIS A 42 -0.12 6.71 16.88
C HIS A 42 0.38 7.07 15.49
N PHE A 43 1.68 7.30 15.32
CA PHE A 43 2.30 7.52 14.01
C PHE A 43 2.08 6.30 13.09
N PHE A 44 2.43 5.09 13.55
CA PHE A 44 2.22 3.88 12.75
C PHE A 44 0.74 3.52 12.58
N ASN A 45 -0.10 3.76 13.59
CA ASN A 45 -1.54 3.60 13.44
C ASN A 45 -2.10 4.55 12.36
N ALA A 46 -1.64 5.81 12.32
CA ALA A 46 -2.07 6.76 11.31
C ALA A 46 -1.65 6.33 9.90
N ILE A 47 -0.41 5.89 9.71
CA ILE A 47 0.04 5.33 8.42
C ILE A 47 -0.86 4.17 8.02
N ASN A 48 -1.07 3.21 8.92
CA ASN A 48 -1.90 2.02 8.64
C ASN A 48 -3.33 2.37 8.21
N LEU A 49 -3.91 3.47 8.70
CA LEU A 49 -5.25 3.88 8.30
C LEU A 49 -5.36 4.25 6.82
N PHE A 50 -4.31 4.79 6.22
CA PHE A 50 -4.30 5.20 4.82
C PHE A 50 -3.99 4.04 3.86
N LEU A 51 -3.20 3.06 4.30
CA LEU A 51 -2.70 1.98 3.46
C LEU A 51 -3.81 1.23 2.69
N PRO A 52 -4.93 0.77 3.30
CA PRO A 52 -5.95 0.03 2.56
C PRO A 52 -6.55 0.80 1.37
N ALA A 53 -6.75 2.10 1.50
CA ALA A 53 -7.32 2.91 0.42
C ALA A 53 -6.32 3.08 -0.73
N PHE A 54 -5.03 3.30 -0.43
CA PHE A 54 -3.97 3.37 -1.43
C PHE A 54 -3.76 2.05 -2.15
N GLU A 55 -3.68 0.94 -1.42
CA GLU A 55 -3.49 -0.40 -1.98
C GLU A 55 -4.67 -0.82 -2.89
N LEU A 56 -5.90 -0.50 -2.48
CA LEU A 56 -7.07 -0.71 -3.35
C LEU A 56 -7.03 0.17 -4.60
N MET A 57 -6.56 1.41 -4.50
CA MET A 57 -6.31 2.27 -5.66
C MET A 57 -5.27 1.64 -6.58
N MET A 58 -4.14 1.15 -6.05
CA MET A 58 -3.10 0.44 -6.82
C MET A 58 -3.68 -0.74 -7.59
N VAL A 59 -4.47 -1.58 -6.90
CA VAL A 59 -5.14 -2.74 -7.51
C VAL A 59 -6.05 -2.29 -8.66
N ARG A 60 -6.88 -1.26 -8.50
CA ARG A 60 -7.79 -0.77 -9.55
C ARG A 60 -7.03 -0.20 -10.73
N VAL A 61 -6.09 0.71 -10.47
CA VAL A 61 -5.31 1.40 -11.50
C VAL A 61 -4.49 0.40 -12.31
N MET A 62 -3.80 -0.53 -11.65
CA MET A 62 -2.99 -1.55 -12.33
C MET A 62 -3.85 -2.53 -13.13
N LYS A 63 -4.99 -2.99 -12.61
CA LYS A 63 -5.93 -3.83 -13.36
C LYS A 63 -6.39 -3.16 -14.66
N ASN A 64 -6.68 -1.87 -14.62
CA ASN A 64 -7.11 -1.12 -15.80
C ASN A 64 -6.01 -0.98 -16.86
N GLN A 65 -4.74 -1.23 -16.52
CA GLN A 65 -3.63 -1.19 -17.47
C GLN A 65 -3.30 -2.55 -18.10
N LEU A 66 -3.77 -3.66 -17.55
CA LEU A 66 -3.39 -5.00 -17.99
C LEU A 66 -3.65 -5.25 -19.49
N ASN A 67 -4.70 -4.65 -20.05
CA ASN A 67 -5.03 -4.82 -21.47
C ASN A 67 -4.11 -4.01 -22.41
N ASN A 68 -3.39 -3.01 -21.87
CA ASN A 68 -2.46 -2.16 -22.61
C ASN A 68 -1.02 -2.69 -22.57
N ILE A 69 -0.77 -3.81 -21.91
CA ILE A 69 0.56 -4.41 -21.75
C ILE A 69 0.66 -5.59 -22.69
N GLU A 70 1.55 -5.49 -23.69
CA GLU A 70 1.82 -6.53 -24.68
C GLU A 70 2.84 -7.55 -24.16
N ASP A 71 3.86 -7.10 -23.41
CA ASP A 71 4.87 -7.97 -22.83
C ASP A 71 4.27 -8.91 -21.78
N SER A 72 4.28 -10.20 -22.07
CA SER A 72 3.69 -11.23 -21.24
C SER A 72 4.39 -11.38 -19.88
N GLU A 73 5.71 -11.18 -19.82
CA GLU A 73 6.47 -11.29 -18.57
C GLU A 73 6.20 -10.08 -17.67
N PHE A 74 6.16 -8.88 -18.25
CA PHE A 74 5.78 -7.67 -17.54
C PHE A 74 4.34 -7.76 -17.03
N LYS A 75 3.43 -8.28 -17.83
CA LYS A 75 2.04 -8.51 -17.43
C LYS A 75 1.92 -9.46 -16.22
N LYS A 76 2.72 -10.53 -16.19
CA LYS A 76 2.79 -11.44 -15.03
C LYS A 76 3.27 -10.73 -13.76
N GLN A 77 4.26 -9.84 -13.89
CA GLN A 77 4.76 -9.04 -12.76
C GLN A 77 3.67 -8.12 -12.20
N ILE A 78 2.94 -7.42 -13.08
CA ILE A 78 1.82 -6.58 -12.67
C ILE A 78 0.71 -7.42 -11.98
N CYS A 79 0.40 -8.60 -12.48
CA CYS A 79 -0.54 -9.51 -11.81
C CYS A 79 -0.04 -9.94 -10.43
N GLY A 80 1.25 -10.20 -10.29
CA GLY A 80 1.88 -10.50 -9.00
C GLY A 80 1.78 -9.33 -8.01
N PHE A 81 2.07 -8.12 -8.48
CA PHE A 81 1.91 -6.89 -7.69
C PHE A 81 0.46 -6.68 -7.26
N ILE A 82 -0.50 -6.77 -8.18
CA ILE A 82 -1.94 -6.67 -7.87
C ILE A 82 -2.36 -7.66 -6.77
N ALA A 83 -1.89 -8.91 -6.85
CA ALA A 83 -2.21 -9.94 -5.85
C ALA A 83 -1.57 -9.63 -4.49
N GLN A 84 -0.36 -9.08 -4.48
CA GLN A 84 0.34 -8.64 -3.27
C GLN A 84 -0.43 -7.51 -2.60
N GLU A 85 -0.76 -6.44 -3.33
CA GLU A 85 -1.46 -5.27 -2.79
C GLU A 85 -2.87 -5.61 -2.29
N ALA A 86 -3.59 -6.50 -2.98
CA ALA A 86 -4.87 -7.00 -2.50
C ALA A 86 -4.75 -7.75 -1.15
N SER A 87 -3.67 -8.51 -0.96
CA SER A 87 -3.40 -9.22 0.30
C SER A 87 -2.98 -8.27 1.42
N HIS A 88 -2.16 -7.26 1.11
CA HIS A 88 -1.76 -6.23 2.07
C HIS A 88 -2.96 -5.43 2.55
N SER A 89 -3.81 -4.96 1.63
CA SER A 89 -5.03 -4.22 1.96
C SER A 89 -5.91 -4.99 2.94
N GLN A 90 -6.04 -6.31 2.76
CA GLN A 90 -6.79 -7.15 3.68
C GLN A 90 -6.16 -7.18 5.08
N ALA A 91 -4.83 -7.30 5.18
CA ALA A 91 -4.12 -7.32 6.45
C ALA A 91 -4.26 -5.99 7.21
N HIS A 92 -4.08 -4.86 6.51
CA HIS A 92 -4.25 -3.53 7.08
C HIS A 92 -5.71 -3.27 7.50
N HIS A 93 -6.68 -3.76 6.73
CA HIS A 93 -8.08 -3.70 7.09
C HIS A 93 -8.39 -4.48 8.39
N GLN A 94 -7.82 -5.68 8.56
CA GLN A 94 -7.95 -6.46 9.80
C GLN A 94 -7.38 -5.69 11.00
N TYR A 95 -6.22 -5.05 10.85
CA TYR A 95 -5.66 -4.22 11.91
C TYR A 95 -6.56 -3.02 12.24
N ASN A 96 -7.16 -2.38 11.24
CA ASN A 96 -8.13 -1.31 11.46
C ASN A 96 -9.36 -1.77 12.25
N GLN A 97 -9.78 -3.04 12.14
CA GLN A 97 -10.84 -3.60 12.99
C GLN A 97 -10.42 -3.67 14.47
N ILE A 98 -9.13 -3.97 14.74
CA ILE A 98 -8.61 -3.96 16.11
C ILE A 98 -8.65 -2.54 16.68
N LEU A 99 -8.21 -1.54 15.91
CA LEU A 99 -8.28 -0.14 16.34
C LEU A 99 -9.71 0.31 16.64
N ARG A 100 -10.71 -0.13 15.84
CA ARG A 100 -12.13 0.13 16.12
C ARG A 100 -12.57 -0.47 17.45
N LYS A 101 -12.21 -1.73 17.72
CA LYS A 101 -12.51 -2.40 18.98
C LYS A 101 -11.85 -1.70 20.16
N GLN A 102 -10.69 -1.06 19.97
CA GLN A 102 -10.01 -0.25 20.97
C GLN A 102 -10.65 1.13 21.19
N GLY A 103 -11.70 1.48 20.43
CA GLY A 103 -12.46 2.71 20.59
C GLY A 103 -11.99 3.90 19.73
N TYR A 104 -11.04 3.68 18.80
CA TYR A 104 -10.62 4.73 17.85
C TYR A 104 -11.71 5.01 16.83
N LYS A 105 -11.99 6.30 16.60
CA LYS A 105 -12.99 6.79 15.65
C LYS A 105 -12.31 7.46 14.46
N PHE A 106 -12.30 6.82 13.32
CA PHE A 106 -11.61 7.30 12.12
C PHE A 106 -12.41 7.12 10.81
N GLU A 107 -13.70 6.81 10.90
CA GLU A 107 -14.54 6.53 9.72
C GLU A 107 -14.61 7.71 8.76
N LYS A 108 -14.67 8.95 9.29
CA LYS A 108 -14.66 10.15 8.46
C LYS A 108 -13.35 10.29 7.69
N LEU A 109 -12.22 10.01 8.34
CA LEU A 109 -10.90 10.04 7.71
C LEU A 109 -10.84 9.03 6.56
N LEU A 110 -11.24 7.76 6.79
CA LEU A 110 -11.22 6.73 5.75
C LEU A 110 -12.09 7.11 4.56
N LYS A 111 -13.32 7.59 4.80
CA LYS A 111 -14.22 8.04 3.73
C LYS A 111 -13.64 9.21 2.93
N THR A 112 -12.99 10.16 3.61
CA THR A 112 -12.37 11.31 2.94
C THR A 112 -11.18 10.86 2.09
N THR A 113 -10.33 9.97 2.61
CA THR A 113 -9.19 9.41 1.87
C THR A 113 -9.67 8.65 0.62
N ASP A 114 -10.63 7.76 0.78
CA ASP A 114 -11.20 7.01 -0.35
C ASP A 114 -11.81 7.93 -1.40
N PHE A 115 -12.57 8.95 -0.98
CA PHE A 115 -13.12 9.97 -1.89
C PHE A 115 -12.03 10.71 -2.65
N ILE A 116 -10.96 11.16 -1.98
CA ILE A 116 -9.85 11.87 -2.63
C ILE A 116 -9.18 10.97 -3.66
N LEU A 117 -8.85 9.74 -3.29
CA LEU A 117 -8.16 8.81 -4.18
C LEU A 117 -9.04 8.42 -5.37
N THR A 118 -10.30 8.10 -5.14
CA THR A 118 -11.20 7.58 -6.18
C THR A 118 -11.76 8.71 -7.06
N GLU A 119 -12.34 9.75 -6.46
CA GLU A 119 -13.04 10.79 -7.22
C GLU A 119 -12.10 11.87 -7.77
N ILE A 120 -11.04 12.20 -7.05
CA ILE A 120 -10.11 13.26 -7.48
C ILE A 120 -8.94 12.65 -8.25
N VAL A 121 -8.16 11.77 -7.64
CA VAL A 121 -6.92 11.26 -8.25
C VAL A 121 -7.23 10.36 -9.44
N GLU A 122 -8.06 9.32 -9.26
CA GLU A 122 -8.32 8.36 -10.34
C GLU A 122 -9.20 8.96 -11.44
N LYS A 123 -10.35 9.59 -11.09
CA LYS A 123 -11.32 10.01 -12.08
C LYS A 123 -11.02 11.38 -12.70
N ARG A 124 -10.62 12.39 -11.90
CA ARG A 124 -10.45 13.76 -12.40
C ARG A 124 -9.04 14.03 -12.89
N LEU A 125 -7.99 13.60 -12.17
CA LEU A 125 -6.61 13.82 -12.55
C LEU A 125 -6.08 12.77 -13.52
N GLY A 126 -6.73 11.62 -13.59
CA GLY A 126 -6.56 10.63 -14.63
C GLY A 126 -5.36 9.70 -14.43
N LYS A 127 -5.13 8.87 -15.43
CA LYS A 127 -4.21 7.72 -15.41
C LYS A 127 -2.77 8.08 -15.02
N GLN A 128 -2.21 9.11 -15.61
CA GLN A 128 -0.79 9.47 -15.40
C GLN A 128 -0.54 9.92 -13.98
N VAL A 129 -1.44 10.75 -13.43
CA VAL A 129 -1.35 11.21 -12.05
C VAL A 129 -1.58 10.05 -11.08
N SER A 130 -2.51 9.15 -11.38
CA SER A 130 -2.73 7.94 -10.58
C SER A 130 -1.48 7.07 -10.50
N LEU A 131 -0.81 6.82 -11.64
CA LEU A 131 0.43 6.04 -11.69
C LEU A 131 1.58 6.75 -10.95
N ALA A 132 1.71 8.07 -11.10
CA ALA A 132 2.71 8.85 -10.39
C ALA A 132 2.45 8.85 -8.87
N THR A 133 1.19 8.93 -8.45
CA THR A 133 0.80 8.83 -7.04
C THR A 133 1.16 7.46 -6.46
N ILE A 134 0.91 6.37 -7.18
CA ILE A 134 1.30 5.02 -6.79
C ILE A 134 2.83 4.93 -6.62
N ALA A 135 3.59 5.35 -7.64
CA ALA A 135 5.05 5.29 -7.60
C ALA A 135 5.64 6.11 -6.43
N GLY A 136 5.10 7.30 -6.18
CA GLY A 136 5.52 8.15 -5.06
C GLY A 136 5.19 7.54 -3.71
N PHE A 137 4.02 6.91 -3.58
CA PHE A 137 3.60 6.24 -2.35
C PHE A 137 4.45 5.01 -2.05
N GLU A 138 4.70 4.14 -3.05
CA GLU A 138 5.59 2.98 -2.93
C GLU A 138 7.01 3.39 -2.53
N HIS A 139 7.51 4.46 -3.13
CA HIS A 139 8.83 4.98 -2.76
C HIS A 139 8.88 5.43 -1.30
N LEU A 140 7.86 6.17 -0.84
CA LEU A 140 7.77 6.65 0.53
C LEU A 140 7.66 5.49 1.53
N THR A 141 6.81 4.52 1.27
CA THR A 141 6.62 3.36 2.16
C THR A 141 7.87 2.49 2.24
N THR A 142 8.60 2.34 1.12
CA THR A 142 9.90 1.65 1.10
C THR A 142 10.96 2.33 1.96
N LEU A 143 10.92 3.67 2.07
CA LEU A 143 11.86 4.42 2.94
C LEU A 143 11.49 4.30 4.43
N LEU A 144 10.25 3.95 4.76
CA LEU A 144 9.75 3.83 6.13
C LEU A 144 9.83 2.39 6.66
N ALA A 145 10.08 1.41 5.79
CA ALA A 145 10.17 -0.01 6.13
C ALA A 145 11.60 -0.41 6.50
#